data_ea9de855274892beb58ebc99c6e739aa
#
_entry.id   ea9de855274892beb58ebc99c6e739aa
#
_cell.length_a   1.000
_cell.length_b   1.000
_cell.length_c   1.000
_cell.angle_alpha   90.00
_cell.angle_beta   90.00
_cell.angle_gamma   90.00
#
_symmetry.space_group_name_H-M   'P 1'
#
loop_
_entity.id
_entity.type
_entity.pdbx_description
1 polymer ?
#
loop_
_entity_poly.entity_id
_entity_poly.type
_entity_poly.pdbx_seq_one_letter_code
_entity_poly.pdbx_strand_id
1 'polypeptide(L)'
;MDGVPKGGGAEGGAAVKQHLIDPEICIRCNTCEATCPVGAITHDDSNYVVDPGTCNFCMDCVAPCPTGAIDHWLLVSAPFPVTEQFTWTELPPPGAESEDGARADALDEEAAALIAEAHARGGHARAPRSASQPRINLFTRDAPAIATLTGNYRITARDAESDVRHLILDFGTTPFPVLEGQSIGLLPPGTDAAGRPHLMRLYSVASARDGERPNTNNLALTVKRVAEPRPDGSMFRGVASNWLCDLERGAELRVVGPFGATFLMPDDTDADIVMICTGTGSAPFRAFTEHRRRGAPHAKGRLHLFFGARTPQELPYFGPLQKVPRTILEQKLVFSRLPGKPREYVQDRMRARADTLGELLHRPATHLFVCGLRGLEAGVESALAEITAARGMDWPALREVMRADGRLHIETY
;
A
#
# COMPACT_ATOMS: atom_id res chain seq x y z
N MET A 1 -27.74 40.97 50.16
CA MET A 1 -26.28 40.72 49.93
C MET A 1 -26.18 39.33 49.37
N ASP A 2 -26.25 39.31 48.04
CA ASP A 2 -26.52 38.10 47.30
C ASP A 2 -25.24 37.59 46.65
N GLY A 3 -24.78 36.41 47.08
CA GLY A 3 -23.66 35.71 46.52
C GLY A 3 -24.08 34.83 45.36
N VAL A 4 -23.75 35.24 44.16
CA VAL A 4 -23.87 34.41 42.92
C VAL A 4 -22.79 33.32 42.94
N PRO A 5 -23.09 32.04 42.79
CA PRO A 5 -22.08 31.01 42.63
C PRO A 5 -21.48 31.12 41.23
N LYS A 6 -20.17 31.27 41.12
CA LYS A 6 -19.41 31.18 39.91
C LYS A 6 -19.50 29.74 39.36
N GLY A 7 -20.01 29.60 38.15
CA GLY A 7 -20.02 28.36 37.40
C GLY A 7 -18.59 27.85 37.22
N GLY A 8 -18.37 26.60 37.61
CA GLY A 8 -17.16 25.85 37.31
C GLY A 8 -17.12 25.59 35.79
N GLY A 9 -16.11 26.13 35.12
CA GLY A 9 -15.79 25.74 33.73
C GLY A 9 -15.41 24.26 33.73
N ALA A 10 -16.03 23.51 32.83
CA ALA A 10 -15.56 22.18 32.51
C ALA A 10 -14.16 22.32 31.90
N GLU A 11 -13.14 21.84 32.61
CA GLU A 11 -11.81 21.64 32.04
C GLU A 11 -11.95 20.57 30.98
N GLY A 12 -11.86 20.95 29.70
CA GLY A 12 -11.75 20.03 28.57
C GLY A 12 -10.48 19.20 28.79
N GLY A 13 -10.63 17.92 29.13
CA GLY A 13 -9.53 16.98 29.25
C GLY A 13 -8.84 16.86 27.89
N ALA A 14 -7.51 16.94 27.87
CA ALA A 14 -6.73 16.69 26.66
C ALA A 14 -7.04 15.27 26.16
N ALA A 15 -7.29 15.14 24.85
CA ALA A 15 -7.54 13.84 24.23
C ALA A 15 -6.34 12.90 24.48
N VAL A 16 -6.62 11.67 24.90
CA VAL A 16 -5.63 10.65 25.25
C VAL A 16 -5.65 9.57 24.19
N LYS A 17 -4.47 9.25 23.63
CA LYS A 17 -4.33 8.12 22.71
C LYS A 17 -4.40 6.81 23.48
N GLN A 18 -5.28 5.92 23.07
CA GLN A 18 -5.42 4.59 23.67
C GLN A 18 -5.24 3.50 22.63
N HIS A 19 -4.41 2.50 22.96
CA HIS A 19 -4.24 1.28 22.17
C HIS A 19 -5.37 0.30 22.49
N LEU A 20 -5.95 -0.30 21.46
CA LEU A 20 -7.12 -1.18 21.57
C LEU A 20 -6.93 -2.44 20.76
N ILE A 21 -7.72 -3.46 21.09
CA ILE A 21 -7.80 -4.71 20.35
C ILE A 21 -9.21 -4.84 19.77
N ASP A 22 -9.29 -4.98 18.45
CA ASP A 22 -10.56 -5.15 17.75
C ASP A 22 -11.12 -6.55 18.02
N PRO A 23 -12.27 -6.67 18.71
CA PRO A 23 -12.84 -7.97 19.04
C PRO A 23 -13.41 -8.72 17.82
N GLU A 24 -13.79 -8.03 16.75
CA GLU A 24 -14.34 -8.65 15.54
C GLU A 24 -13.32 -9.48 14.78
N ILE A 25 -12.05 -9.03 14.75
CA ILE A 25 -10.98 -9.69 14.00
C ILE A 25 -9.96 -10.41 14.88
N CYS A 26 -10.08 -10.30 16.21
CA CYS A 26 -9.22 -10.99 17.17
C CYS A 26 -9.49 -12.49 17.20
N ILE A 27 -8.52 -13.30 16.79
CA ILE A 27 -8.60 -14.77 16.80
C ILE A 27 -8.18 -15.39 18.16
N ARG A 28 -7.93 -14.61 19.18
CA ARG A 28 -7.56 -15.03 20.55
C ARG A 28 -6.35 -15.96 20.60
N CYS A 29 -5.32 -15.67 19.82
CA CYS A 29 -4.12 -16.50 19.73
C CYS A 29 -3.12 -16.31 20.88
N ASN A 30 -3.40 -15.43 21.83
CA ASN A 30 -2.57 -15.06 23.00
C ASN A 30 -1.19 -14.45 22.66
N THR A 31 -0.87 -14.21 21.40
CA THR A 31 0.47 -13.74 21.00
C THR A 31 0.78 -12.35 21.55
N CYS A 32 -0.19 -11.43 21.51
CA CYS A 32 -0.01 -10.05 21.97
C CYS A 32 0.22 -9.96 23.48
N GLU A 33 -0.51 -10.76 24.29
CA GLU A 33 -0.32 -10.82 25.74
C GLU A 33 1.04 -11.42 26.09
N ALA A 34 1.41 -12.55 25.47
CA ALA A 34 2.69 -13.20 25.68
C ALA A 34 3.91 -12.35 25.29
N THR A 35 3.72 -11.39 24.37
CA THR A 35 4.80 -10.53 23.87
C THR A 35 4.88 -9.18 24.62
N CYS A 36 3.85 -8.81 25.36
CA CYS A 36 3.80 -7.50 26.02
C CYS A 36 4.84 -7.40 27.17
N PRO A 37 5.88 -6.55 27.05
CA PRO A 37 6.97 -6.49 28.03
C PRO A 37 6.55 -5.88 29.38
N VAL A 38 5.44 -5.15 29.40
CA VAL A 38 4.91 -4.49 30.62
C VAL A 38 3.65 -5.15 31.15
N GLY A 39 3.16 -6.23 30.53
CA GLY A 39 1.96 -6.94 30.97
C GLY A 39 0.67 -6.11 30.88
N ALA A 40 0.59 -5.19 29.92
CA ALA A 40 -0.57 -4.32 29.74
C ALA A 40 -1.75 -5.01 29.03
N ILE A 41 -1.56 -6.22 28.51
CA ILE A 41 -2.60 -6.95 27.78
C ILE A 41 -3.08 -8.10 28.63
N THR A 42 -4.40 -8.24 28.74
CA THR A 42 -5.05 -9.31 29.47
C THR A 42 -6.27 -9.79 28.69
N HIS A 43 -6.85 -10.91 29.09
CA HIS A 43 -8.02 -11.49 28.43
C HIS A 43 -9.02 -12.08 29.42
N ASP A 44 -10.26 -12.23 28.96
CA ASP A 44 -11.27 -13.08 29.57
C ASP A 44 -11.66 -14.20 28.57
N ASP A 45 -12.78 -14.90 28.81
CA ASP A 45 -13.29 -15.92 27.90
C ASP A 45 -13.74 -15.38 26.55
N SER A 46 -13.92 -14.07 26.41
CA SER A 46 -14.48 -13.41 25.23
C SER A 46 -13.47 -12.52 24.49
N ASN A 47 -12.74 -11.66 25.20
CA ASN A 47 -11.93 -10.60 24.60
C ASN A 47 -10.51 -10.53 25.15
N TYR A 48 -9.57 -10.10 24.31
CA TYR A 48 -8.27 -9.55 24.67
C TYR A 48 -8.38 -8.04 24.75
N VAL A 49 -7.81 -7.41 25.77
CA VAL A 49 -7.93 -5.98 26.03
C VAL A 49 -6.61 -5.37 26.47
N VAL A 50 -6.47 -4.05 26.30
CA VAL A 50 -5.27 -3.31 26.71
C VAL A 50 -5.58 -2.41 27.90
N ASP A 51 -4.83 -2.55 28.98
CA ASP A 51 -4.88 -1.63 30.12
C ASP A 51 -4.19 -0.29 29.75
N PRO A 52 -4.94 0.80 29.63
CA PRO A 52 -4.39 2.10 29.24
C PRO A 52 -3.45 2.70 30.31
N GLY A 53 -3.57 2.29 31.56
CA GLY A 53 -2.71 2.75 32.64
C GLY A 53 -1.35 2.07 32.67
N THR A 54 -1.24 0.87 32.11
CA THR A 54 -0.02 0.05 32.09
C THR A 54 0.68 0.11 30.74
N CYS A 55 -0.06 0.32 29.63
CA CYS A 55 0.49 0.36 28.27
C CYS A 55 1.45 1.55 28.08
N ASN A 56 2.72 1.25 27.76
CA ASN A 56 3.76 2.25 27.50
C ASN A 56 4.00 2.53 26.01
N PHE A 57 3.11 2.05 25.15
CA PHE A 57 3.15 2.24 23.69
C PHE A 57 4.44 1.73 23.01
N CYS A 58 5.07 0.65 23.50
CA CYS A 58 6.29 0.07 22.91
C CYS A 58 6.07 -0.59 21.55
N MET A 59 4.83 -0.89 21.15
CA MET A 59 4.42 -1.51 19.88
C MET A 59 4.86 -2.98 19.69
N ASP A 60 5.47 -3.63 20.66
CA ASP A 60 5.98 -5.01 20.55
C ASP A 60 4.87 -6.04 20.29
N CYS A 61 3.63 -5.72 20.71
CA CYS A 61 2.45 -6.56 20.51
C CYS A 61 1.85 -6.47 19.09
N VAL A 62 2.16 -5.43 18.32
CA VAL A 62 1.55 -5.19 16.99
C VAL A 62 2.12 -6.15 15.95
N ALA A 63 3.44 -6.21 15.83
CA ALA A 63 4.12 -7.01 14.82
C ALA A 63 3.77 -8.53 14.87
N PRO A 64 3.65 -9.17 16.04
CA PRO A 64 3.32 -10.60 16.10
C PRO A 64 1.82 -10.92 15.97
N CYS A 65 0.92 -9.92 15.92
CA CYS A 65 -0.51 -10.14 15.79
C CYS A 65 -0.86 -10.63 14.37
N PRO A 66 -1.34 -11.88 14.20
CA PRO A 66 -1.54 -12.45 12.86
C PRO A 66 -2.72 -11.86 12.10
N THR A 67 -3.65 -11.17 12.80
CA THR A 67 -4.86 -10.59 12.21
C THR A 67 -4.82 -9.06 12.16
N GLY A 68 -3.84 -8.42 12.80
CA GLY A 68 -3.80 -6.98 12.98
C GLY A 68 -4.83 -6.45 13.99
N ALA A 69 -5.51 -7.32 14.75
CA ALA A 69 -6.54 -6.91 15.70
C ALA A 69 -6.05 -5.91 16.75
N ILE A 70 -4.76 -5.88 17.07
CA ILE A 70 -4.15 -4.96 18.04
C ILE A 70 -3.52 -3.71 17.38
N ASP A 71 -3.66 -3.51 16.08
CA ASP A 71 -3.15 -2.34 15.36
C ASP A 71 -4.21 -1.22 15.29
N HIS A 72 -4.92 -0.97 16.41
CA HIS A 72 -5.97 0.04 16.50
C HIS A 72 -5.68 1.04 17.62
N TRP A 73 -5.80 2.32 17.27
CA TRP A 73 -5.58 3.45 18.16
C TRP A 73 -6.76 4.39 18.08
N LEU A 74 -7.31 4.76 19.23
CA LEU A 74 -8.32 5.82 19.30
C LEU A 74 -7.81 6.99 20.13
N LEU A 75 -8.17 8.20 19.71
CA LEU A 75 -8.14 9.37 20.56
C LEU A 75 -9.44 9.42 21.35
N VAL A 76 -9.33 9.41 22.66
CA VAL A 76 -10.47 9.37 23.56
C VAL A 76 -10.38 10.52 24.57
N SER A 77 -11.49 11.10 24.94
CA SER A 77 -11.57 12.13 25.99
C SER A 77 -11.27 11.57 27.38
N ALA A 78 -11.52 10.26 27.58
CA ALA A 78 -11.15 9.49 28.74
C ALA A 78 -10.83 8.05 28.31
N PRO A 79 -9.76 7.42 28.84
CA PRO A 79 -9.43 6.04 28.48
C PRO A 79 -10.54 5.07 28.89
N PHE A 80 -10.87 4.13 27.99
CA PHE A 80 -11.78 3.03 28.28
C PHE A 80 -11.13 2.06 29.28
N PRO A 81 -11.75 1.81 30.43
CA PRO A 81 -11.21 0.86 31.40
C PRO A 81 -11.30 -0.58 30.87
N VAL A 82 -10.41 -1.46 31.36
CA VAL A 82 -10.35 -2.88 31.00
C VAL A 82 -11.72 -3.57 31.12
N THR A 83 -12.47 -3.26 32.18
CA THR A 83 -13.81 -3.83 32.43
C THR A 83 -14.84 -3.48 31.36
N GLU A 84 -14.71 -2.33 30.73
CA GLU A 84 -15.59 -1.91 29.63
C GLU A 84 -15.18 -2.59 28.34
N GLN A 85 -13.86 -2.66 28.04
CA GLN A 85 -13.34 -3.30 26.83
C GLN A 85 -13.72 -4.79 26.75
N PHE A 86 -13.85 -5.48 27.87
CA PHE A 86 -14.34 -6.87 27.91
C PHE A 86 -15.78 -7.05 27.45
N THR A 87 -16.58 -6.00 27.44
CA THR A 87 -17.98 -6.06 26.99
C THR A 87 -18.17 -5.79 25.48
N TRP A 88 -17.11 -5.43 24.79
CA TRP A 88 -17.19 -5.02 23.40
C TRP A 88 -17.41 -6.21 22.45
N THR A 89 -18.23 -5.99 21.43
CA THR A 89 -18.40 -6.85 20.26
C THR A 89 -17.81 -6.20 19.01
N GLU A 90 -17.63 -4.88 19.04
CA GLU A 90 -17.02 -4.05 18.00
C GLU A 90 -16.23 -2.91 18.70
N LEU A 91 -15.31 -2.28 17.99
CA LEU A 91 -14.60 -1.10 18.51
C LEU A 91 -15.58 0.07 18.70
N PRO A 92 -15.45 0.87 19.78
CA PRO A 92 -16.24 2.07 19.94
C PRO A 92 -15.94 3.07 18.81
N PRO A 93 -16.93 3.90 18.42
CA PRO A 93 -16.69 4.96 17.45
C PRO A 93 -15.65 5.96 17.99
N PRO A 94 -14.88 6.63 17.13
CA PRO A 94 -13.93 7.67 17.53
C PRO A 94 -14.62 8.71 18.41
N GLY A 95 -14.04 9.05 19.55
CA GLY A 95 -14.55 10.09 20.46
C GLY A 95 -14.62 11.46 19.79
N ALA A 96 -15.42 12.39 20.37
CA ALA A 96 -15.48 13.78 19.88
C ALA A 96 -14.09 14.43 20.07
N GLU A 97 -13.44 14.78 18.96
CA GLU A 97 -12.10 15.34 18.90
C GLU A 97 -12.09 16.84 19.28
N SER A 98 -11.03 17.29 19.97
CA SER A 98 -10.73 18.72 20.07
C SER A 98 -10.27 19.21 18.68
N GLU A 99 -10.58 20.47 18.31
CA GLU A 99 -10.22 21.03 17.00
C GLU A 99 -8.72 20.95 16.66
N ASP A 100 -7.83 20.90 17.64
CA ASP A 100 -6.38 20.76 17.44
C ASP A 100 -5.93 19.28 17.32
N GLY A 101 -6.60 18.34 17.98
CA GLY A 101 -6.38 16.89 17.82
C GLY A 101 -6.90 16.40 16.47
N ALA A 102 -8.07 16.88 16.05
CA ALA A 102 -8.66 16.58 14.74
C ALA A 102 -7.74 16.93 13.55
N ARG A 103 -6.88 17.93 13.71
CA ARG A 103 -5.95 18.35 12.65
C ARG A 103 -4.74 17.43 12.48
N ALA A 104 -4.19 16.89 13.54
CA ALA A 104 -3.05 15.96 13.46
C ALA A 104 -3.50 14.58 12.96
N ASP A 105 -4.66 14.08 13.46
CA ASP A 105 -5.20 12.78 13.09
C ASP A 105 -5.90 12.78 11.72
N ALA A 106 -6.56 13.86 11.31
CA ALA A 106 -7.14 13.99 9.97
C ALA A 106 -6.10 13.83 8.84
N LEU A 107 -4.83 13.99 9.15
CA LEU A 107 -3.72 13.85 8.19
C LEU A 107 -3.20 12.41 8.11
N ASP A 108 -3.22 11.66 9.22
CA ASP A 108 -2.96 10.21 9.22
C ASP A 108 -4.21 9.43 8.77
N GLU A 109 -5.41 9.91 9.08
CA GLU A 109 -6.67 9.43 8.49
C GLU A 109 -6.71 9.61 6.98
N GLU A 110 -6.12 10.68 6.43
CA GLU A 110 -6.03 10.85 4.98
C GLU A 110 -5.12 9.78 4.34
N ALA A 111 -4.01 9.44 4.95
CA ALA A 111 -3.17 8.32 4.51
C ALA A 111 -3.93 7.00 4.64
N ALA A 112 -4.59 6.78 5.77
CA ALA A 112 -5.43 5.61 6.02
C ALA A 112 -6.61 5.56 5.03
N ALA A 113 -7.28 6.67 4.76
CA ALA A 113 -8.36 6.76 3.78
C ALA A 113 -7.86 6.51 2.34
N LEU A 114 -6.68 7.03 1.95
CA LEU A 114 -6.08 6.77 0.65
C LEU A 114 -5.68 5.29 0.49
N ILE A 115 -5.14 4.69 1.55
CA ILE A 115 -4.81 3.26 1.60
C ILE A 115 -6.09 2.44 1.55
N ALA A 116 -7.09 2.76 2.38
CA ALA A 116 -8.39 2.12 2.39
C ALA A 116 -9.10 2.26 1.03
N GLU A 117 -8.99 3.41 0.37
CA GLU A 117 -9.55 3.63 -0.97
C GLU A 117 -8.83 2.76 -2.03
N ALA A 118 -7.51 2.64 -1.95
CA ALA A 118 -6.74 1.75 -2.84
C ALA A 118 -7.09 0.26 -2.63
N HIS A 119 -7.43 -0.11 -1.40
CA HIS A 119 -7.81 -1.48 -1.03
C HIS A 119 -9.34 -1.73 -1.03
N ALA A 120 -10.20 -0.71 -1.10
CA ALA A 120 -11.64 -0.80 -0.86
C ALA A 120 -12.37 -1.80 -1.77
N ARG A 121 -11.83 -2.09 -2.95
CA ARG A 121 -12.37 -3.10 -3.86
C ARG A 121 -11.70 -4.45 -3.73
N GLY A 122 -10.47 -4.48 -3.20
CA GLY A 122 -9.70 -5.69 -2.92
C GLY A 122 -10.27 -6.51 -1.74
N GLY A 123 -11.11 -5.93 -0.88
CA GLY A 123 -11.54 -6.51 0.39
C GLY A 123 -10.39 -6.56 1.41
N HIS A 124 -10.61 -7.13 2.58
CA HIS A 124 -9.56 -7.33 3.58
C HIS A 124 -8.58 -8.41 3.12
N ALA A 125 -7.56 -8.02 2.35
CA ALA A 125 -6.48 -8.91 1.96
C ALA A 125 -5.56 -9.14 3.18
N ARG A 126 -5.10 -10.38 3.37
CA ARG A 126 -4.03 -10.70 4.31
C ARG A 126 -2.69 -10.64 3.59
N ALA A 127 -1.62 -10.35 4.32
CA ALA A 127 -0.27 -10.52 3.77
C ALA A 127 -0.03 -11.99 3.38
N PRO A 128 0.82 -12.25 2.38
CA PRO A 128 1.30 -13.60 2.11
C PRO A 128 1.92 -14.20 3.38
N ARG A 129 1.62 -15.47 3.65
CA ARG A 129 2.10 -16.15 4.88
C ARG A 129 3.63 -16.18 5.01
N SER A 130 4.33 -16.17 3.88
CA SER A 130 5.80 -16.14 3.83
C SER A 130 6.40 -14.75 3.73
N ALA A 131 5.58 -13.69 3.66
CA ALA A 131 6.12 -12.34 3.56
C ALA A 131 6.85 -11.93 4.84
N SER A 132 7.96 -11.20 4.66
CA SER A 132 8.65 -10.55 5.77
C SER A 132 7.73 -9.55 6.47
N GLN A 133 7.93 -9.38 7.77
CA GLN A 133 7.15 -8.42 8.56
C GLN A 133 7.49 -6.98 8.15
N PRO A 134 6.52 -6.19 7.67
CA PRO A 134 6.76 -4.82 7.27
C PRO A 134 6.89 -3.91 8.50
N ARG A 135 7.76 -2.93 8.41
CA ARG A 135 7.68 -1.76 9.29
C ARG A 135 6.75 -0.74 8.67
N ILE A 136 5.84 -0.19 9.46
CA ILE A 136 4.86 0.79 9.01
C ILE A 136 4.87 2.02 9.93
N ASN A 137 4.47 3.18 9.40
CA ASN A 137 4.30 4.43 10.15
C ASN A 137 5.54 4.87 10.97
N LEU A 138 6.77 4.54 10.50
CA LEU A 138 8.00 4.93 11.18
C LEU A 138 8.22 6.44 11.18
N PHE A 139 7.77 7.12 10.14
CA PHE A 139 7.89 8.56 9.96
C PHE A 139 6.51 9.14 9.72
N THR A 140 6.21 10.20 10.48
CA THR A 140 4.92 10.90 10.47
C THR A 140 5.03 12.27 9.80
N ARG A 141 3.93 12.99 9.65
CA ARG A 141 3.94 14.37 9.12
C ARG A 141 4.73 15.33 9.99
N ASP A 142 4.66 15.15 11.31
CA ASP A 142 5.34 16.00 12.28
C ASP A 142 6.83 15.64 12.39
N ALA A 143 7.17 14.39 12.12
CA ALA A 143 8.53 13.86 12.12
C ALA A 143 8.83 13.08 10.83
N PRO A 144 8.82 13.74 9.66
CA PRO A 144 9.10 13.09 8.38
C PRO A 144 10.57 12.75 8.25
N ALA A 145 10.88 11.68 7.52
CA ALA A 145 12.23 11.48 7.03
C ALA A 145 12.54 12.52 5.93
N ILE A 146 13.78 12.98 5.90
CA ILE A 146 14.27 13.82 4.81
C ILE A 146 15.04 12.94 3.83
N ALA A 147 14.61 12.97 2.58
CA ALA A 147 15.29 12.27 1.49
C ALA A 147 15.83 13.26 0.48
N THR A 148 17.00 12.98 -0.09
CA THR A 148 17.57 13.74 -1.19
C THR A 148 17.23 13.06 -2.52
N LEU A 149 16.71 13.82 -3.49
CA LEU A 149 16.49 13.33 -4.84
C LEU A 149 17.82 13.14 -5.56
N THR A 150 18.24 11.91 -5.78
CA THR A 150 19.49 11.57 -6.45
C THR A 150 19.32 11.21 -7.92
N GLY A 151 18.08 10.92 -8.35
CA GLY A 151 17.73 10.63 -9.74
C GLY A 151 16.32 11.07 -10.09
N ASN A 152 16.15 11.64 -11.31
CA ASN A 152 14.86 11.98 -11.90
C ASN A 152 14.93 11.70 -13.40
N TYR A 153 14.47 10.52 -13.82
CA TYR A 153 14.64 10.04 -15.19
C TYR A 153 13.27 9.79 -15.84
N ARG A 154 13.05 10.36 -17.01
CA ARG A 154 11.89 9.98 -17.82
C ARG A 154 12.07 8.56 -18.33
N ILE A 155 11.07 7.70 -18.12
CA ILE A 155 11.07 6.27 -18.48
C ILE A 155 10.02 5.90 -19.53
N THR A 156 9.28 6.88 -20.03
CA THR A 156 8.53 6.81 -21.29
C THR A 156 9.31 7.50 -22.39
N ALA A 157 9.06 7.16 -23.64
CA ALA A 157 9.72 7.80 -24.79
C ALA A 157 9.46 9.32 -24.81
N ARG A 158 10.36 10.10 -25.43
CA ARG A 158 10.23 11.56 -25.45
C ARG A 158 8.99 12.04 -26.21
N ASP A 159 8.58 11.30 -27.24
CA ASP A 159 7.42 11.51 -28.08
C ASP A 159 6.13 10.88 -27.52
N ALA A 160 6.19 10.19 -26.37
CA ALA A 160 5.00 9.65 -25.72
C ALA A 160 4.14 10.78 -25.13
N GLU A 161 2.81 10.61 -25.20
CA GLU A 161 1.85 11.55 -24.59
C GLU A 161 2.03 11.67 -23.07
N SER A 162 2.39 10.54 -22.40
CA SER A 162 2.60 10.53 -20.96
C SER A 162 4.06 10.77 -20.59
N ASP A 163 4.30 11.62 -19.60
CA ASP A 163 5.60 11.78 -18.93
C ASP A 163 5.58 10.97 -17.65
N VAL A 164 6.25 9.79 -17.68
CA VAL A 164 6.44 8.95 -16.49
C VAL A 164 7.90 9.00 -16.09
N ARG A 165 8.13 9.24 -14.80
CA ARG A 165 9.45 9.42 -14.21
C ARG A 165 9.80 8.31 -13.24
N HIS A 166 11.08 7.95 -13.23
CA HIS A 166 11.72 7.14 -12.21
C HIS A 166 12.50 8.08 -11.30
N LEU A 167 12.06 8.21 -10.07
CA LEU A 167 12.68 9.05 -9.05
C LEU A 167 13.46 8.18 -8.09
N ILE A 168 14.67 8.59 -7.70
CA ILE A 168 15.50 7.90 -6.70
C ILE A 168 15.66 8.82 -5.51
N LEU A 169 15.22 8.36 -4.35
CA LEU A 169 15.26 9.05 -3.06
C LEU A 169 16.32 8.40 -2.17
N ASP A 170 17.28 9.17 -1.71
CA ASP A 170 18.35 8.72 -0.81
C ASP A 170 18.13 9.30 0.59
N PHE A 171 18.13 8.45 1.60
CA PHE A 171 17.88 8.83 2.99
C PHE A 171 19.18 9.02 3.80
N GLY A 172 20.34 8.94 3.16
CA GLY A 172 21.62 9.09 3.82
C GLY A 172 21.78 8.12 4.99
N THR A 173 22.01 8.68 6.19
CA THR A 173 22.21 7.91 7.41
C THR A 173 20.90 7.61 8.17
N THR A 174 19.75 8.15 7.77
CA THR A 174 18.45 7.88 8.38
C THR A 174 17.89 6.56 7.85
N PRO A 175 17.83 5.48 8.63
CA PRO A 175 17.30 4.20 8.14
C PRO A 175 15.84 4.33 7.70
N PHE A 176 15.57 3.97 6.46
CA PHE A 176 14.21 3.95 5.91
C PHE A 176 13.90 2.58 5.29
N PRO A 177 13.65 1.55 6.14
CA PRO A 177 13.41 0.19 5.66
C PRO A 177 12.05 0.09 4.95
N VAL A 178 12.04 -0.49 3.76
CA VAL A 178 10.84 -0.77 2.98
C VAL A 178 10.84 -2.21 2.49
N LEU A 179 9.68 -2.78 2.27
CA LEU A 179 9.47 -4.05 1.57
C LEU A 179 8.83 -3.80 0.21
N GLU A 180 9.05 -4.72 -0.69
CA GLU A 180 8.41 -4.72 -2.01
C GLU A 180 6.89 -4.80 -1.87
N GLY A 181 6.20 -3.82 -2.48
CA GLY A 181 4.76 -3.65 -2.39
C GLY A 181 4.30 -2.59 -1.39
N GLN A 182 5.17 -2.12 -0.49
CA GLN A 182 4.84 -0.97 0.35
C GLN A 182 4.80 0.34 -0.44
N SER A 183 4.15 1.33 0.16
CA SER A 183 4.06 2.70 -0.35
C SER A 183 4.68 3.69 0.63
N ILE A 184 5.05 4.86 0.12
CA ILE A 184 5.47 6.01 0.93
C ILE A 184 4.60 7.22 0.63
N GLY A 185 4.48 8.11 1.60
CA GLY A 185 3.79 9.38 1.44
C GLY A 185 4.77 10.51 1.17
N LEU A 186 4.44 11.36 0.21
CA LEU A 186 5.17 12.58 -0.08
C LEU A 186 4.31 13.81 0.20
N LEU A 187 4.91 14.80 0.85
CA LEU A 187 4.27 16.04 1.26
C LEU A 187 4.69 17.16 0.29
N PRO A 188 3.85 17.54 -0.69
CA PRO A 188 4.15 18.66 -1.57
C PRO A 188 4.26 19.96 -0.77
N PRO A 189 5.23 20.83 -1.06
CA PRO A 189 5.37 22.12 -0.38
C PRO A 189 4.26 23.10 -0.77
N GLY A 190 4.04 24.11 0.08
CA GLY A 190 3.08 25.18 -0.17
C GLY A 190 1.67 24.85 0.26
N THR A 191 0.73 25.71 -0.16
CA THR A 191 -0.68 25.65 0.25
C THR A 191 -1.60 25.78 -0.97
N ASP A 192 -2.83 25.34 -0.82
CA ASP A 192 -3.91 25.53 -1.80
C ASP A 192 -4.41 27.00 -1.79
N ALA A 193 -5.39 27.30 -2.64
CA ALA A 193 -6.00 28.64 -2.74
C ALA A 193 -6.71 29.08 -1.43
N ALA A 194 -7.03 28.17 -0.53
CA ALA A 194 -7.61 28.46 0.77
C ALA A 194 -6.57 28.56 1.90
N GLY A 195 -5.26 28.53 1.57
CA GLY A 195 -4.16 28.60 2.54
C GLY A 195 -3.89 27.29 3.30
N ARG A 196 -4.52 26.17 2.93
CA ARG A 196 -4.33 24.88 3.56
C ARG A 196 -3.12 24.16 2.95
N PRO A 197 -2.29 23.45 3.73
CA PRO A 197 -1.22 22.61 3.20
C PRO A 197 -1.73 21.64 2.13
N HIS A 198 -0.91 21.40 1.11
CA HIS A 198 -1.24 20.40 0.10
C HIS A 198 -1.35 19.02 0.72
N LEU A 199 -2.31 18.25 0.21
CA LEU A 199 -2.55 16.88 0.64
C LEU A 199 -1.35 15.97 0.30
N MET A 200 -1.06 15.04 1.20
CA MET A 200 -0.09 13.98 0.95
C MET A 200 -0.52 13.14 -0.26
N ARG A 201 0.45 12.56 -0.96
CA ARG A 201 0.19 11.56 -1.99
C ARG A 201 1.03 10.32 -1.73
N LEU A 202 0.39 9.16 -1.89
CA LEU A 202 1.03 7.87 -1.76
C LEU A 202 1.63 7.43 -3.09
N TYR A 203 2.80 6.81 -3.01
CA TYR A 203 3.51 6.23 -4.14
C TYR A 203 4.05 4.86 -3.75
N SER A 204 3.70 3.84 -4.55
CA SER A 204 4.26 2.51 -4.36
C SER A 204 5.76 2.51 -4.63
N VAL A 205 6.51 1.81 -3.80
CA VAL A 205 7.96 1.63 -3.95
C VAL A 205 8.24 0.80 -5.21
N ALA A 206 9.18 1.28 -6.03
CA ALA A 206 9.56 0.65 -7.31
C ALA A 206 10.93 0.00 -7.29
N SER A 207 11.63 -0.01 -6.15
CA SER A 207 12.93 -0.66 -5.92
C SER A 207 12.77 -1.86 -4.98
N ALA A 208 13.75 -2.76 -5.02
CA ALA A 208 13.83 -3.82 -4.02
C ALA A 208 14.21 -3.26 -2.64
N ARG A 209 13.97 -4.04 -1.58
CA ARG A 209 14.23 -3.67 -0.16
C ARG A 209 15.70 -3.35 0.13
N ASP A 210 16.61 -3.82 -0.67
CA ASP A 210 18.04 -3.52 -0.58
C ASP A 210 18.45 -2.22 -1.29
N GLY A 211 17.48 -1.45 -1.77
CA GLY A 211 17.64 -0.17 -2.45
C GLY A 211 17.55 -0.24 -3.97
N GLU A 212 17.44 0.90 -4.62
CA GLU A 212 17.57 1.01 -6.08
C GLU A 212 18.99 0.62 -6.54
N ARG A 213 19.98 1.15 -5.86
CA ARG A 213 21.35 0.60 -5.90
C ARG A 213 21.47 -0.39 -4.74
N PRO A 214 21.92 -1.64 -5.00
CA PRO A 214 22.04 -2.64 -3.94
C PRO A 214 22.87 -2.16 -2.74
N ASN A 215 22.41 -2.51 -1.54
CA ASN A 215 23.05 -2.16 -0.27
C ASN A 215 23.19 -0.65 -0.01
N THR A 216 22.25 0.14 -0.51
CA THR A 216 22.17 1.57 -0.21
C THR A 216 20.81 1.92 0.42
N ASN A 217 20.83 2.94 1.29
CA ASN A 217 19.63 3.42 1.98
C ASN A 217 18.82 4.35 1.08
N ASN A 218 18.40 3.84 -0.07
CA ASN A 218 17.59 4.58 -1.03
C ASN A 218 16.44 3.73 -1.56
N LEU A 219 15.47 4.37 -2.16
CA LEU A 219 14.37 3.71 -2.86
C LEU A 219 14.03 4.45 -4.15
N ALA A 220 13.26 3.79 -5.00
CA ALA A 220 12.75 4.40 -6.22
C ALA A 220 11.23 4.46 -6.27
N LEU A 221 10.73 5.45 -6.99
CA LEU A 221 9.30 5.64 -7.28
C LEU A 221 9.05 5.71 -8.78
N THR A 222 7.85 5.34 -9.18
CA THR A 222 7.34 5.54 -10.55
C THR A 222 6.25 6.60 -10.51
N VAL A 223 6.51 7.77 -11.03
CA VAL A 223 5.62 8.93 -10.97
C VAL A 223 5.17 9.34 -12.37
N LYS A 224 3.86 9.34 -12.63
CA LYS A 224 3.29 9.90 -13.85
C LYS A 224 2.90 11.35 -13.62
N ARG A 225 3.38 12.24 -14.47
CA ARG A 225 2.92 13.63 -14.53
C ARG A 225 1.44 13.67 -14.89
N VAL A 226 0.61 14.20 -14.03
CA VAL A 226 -0.83 14.39 -14.30
C VAL A 226 -1.03 15.77 -14.92
N ALA A 227 -1.40 15.79 -16.19
CA ALA A 227 -1.81 16.98 -16.93
C ALA A 227 -2.95 16.59 -17.87
N GLU A 228 -4.16 17.11 -17.61
CA GLU A 228 -5.37 16.72 -18.32
C GLU A 228 -6.14 17.95 -18.78
N PRO A 229 -6.62 18.01 -20.04
CA PRO A 229 -7.44 19.11 -20.51
C PRO A 229 -8.80 19.08 -19.81
N ARG A 230 -9.25 20.26 -19.39
CA ARG A 230 -10.60 20.44 -18.84
C ARG A 230 -11.60 20.82 -19.96
N PRO A 231 -12.91 20.64 -19.74
CA PRO A 231 -13.94 21.04 -20.70
C PRO A 231 -13.93 22.51 -21.09
N ASP A 232 -13.43 23.39 -20.21
CA ASP A 232 -13.27 24.84 -20.42
C ASP A 232 -12.03 25.22 -21.23
N GLY A 233 -11.26 24.24 -21.70
CA GLY A 233 -10.02 24.44 -22.45
C GLY A 233 -8.78 24.69 -21.57
N SER A 234 -8.94 24.83 -20.24
CA SER A 234 -7.81 24.92 -19.32
C SER A 234 -7.16 23.55 -19.09
N MET A 235 -5.93 23.56 -18.55
CA MET A 235 -5.20 22.35 -18.22
C MET A 235 -5.25 22.09 -16.71
N PHE A 236 -5.81 20.96 -16.29
CA PHE A 236 -5.63 20.47 -14.93
C PHE A 236 -4.21 19.94 -14.76
N ARG A 237 -3.53 20.38 -13.71
CA ARG A 237 -2.20 19.88 -13.33
C ARG A 237 -2.24 19.36 -11.90
N GLY A 238 -1.94 18.06 -11.74
CA GLY A 238 -1.82 17.47 -10.41
C GLY A 238 -0.66 18.07 -9.62
N VAL A 239 -0.92 18.59 -8.43
CA VAL A 239 0.08 19.32 -7.62
C VAL A 239 1.32 18.47 -7.36
N ALA A 240 1.17 17.33 -6.68
CA ALA A 240 2.29 16.48 -6.29
C ALA A 240 3.06 15.91 -7.48
N SER A 241 2.35 15.41 -8.49
CA SER A 241 2.99 14.75 -9.63
C SER A 241 3.79 15.73 -10.50
N ASN A 242 3.29 16.97 -10.72
CA ASN A 242 4.05 17.97 -11.45
C ASN A 242 5.24 18.45 -10.63
N TRP A 243 5.04 18.77 -9.35
CA TRP A 243 6.13 19.13 -8.45
C TRP A 243 7.26 18.08 -8.51
N LEU A 244 6.96 16.80 -8.27
CA LEU A 244 7.95 15.73 -8.29
C LEU A 244 8.67 15.59 -9.63
N CYS A 245 7.93 15.69 -10.74
CA CYS A 245 8.52 15.57 -12.08
C CYS A 245 9.43 16.75 -12.42
N ASP A 246 9.22 17.93 -11.82
CA ASP A 246 9.99 19.15 -12.07
C ASP A 246 11.18 19.32 -11.11
N LEU A 247 11.29 18.47 -10.07
CA LEU A 247 12.41 18.54 -9.13
C LEU A 247 13.75 18.24 -9.81
N GLU A 248 14.75 19.01 -9.44
CA GLU A 248 16.14 18.79 -9.81
C GLU A 248 16.85 17.86 -8.81
N ARG A 249 17.91 17.22 -9.25
CA ARG A 249 18.77 16.42 -8.37
C ARG A 249 19.37 17.30 -7.27
N GLY A 250 19.39 16.74 -6.04
CA GLY A 250 19.81 17.46 -4.85
C GLY A 250 18.65 18.08 -4.08
N ALA A 251 17.42 18.12 -4.63
CA ALA A 251 16.26 18.59 -3.90
C ALA A 251 15.95 17.69 -2.70
N GLU A 252 15.56 18.29 -1.58
CA GLU A 252 15.10 17.59 -0.38
C GLU A 252 13.60 17.39 -0.40
N LEU A 253 13.15 16.21 0.03
CA LEU A 253 11.75 15.81 0.12
C LEU A 253 11.42 15.33 1.53
N ARG A 254 10.24 15.72 2.01
CA ARG A 254 9.67 15.21 3.25
C ARG A 254 8.88 13.94 2.94
N VAL A 255 9.30 12.84 3.56
CA VAL A 255 8.78 11.49 3.32
C VAL A 255 8.19 10.94 4.61
N VAL A 256 6.99 10.39 4.51
CA VAL A 256 6.28 9.73 5.62
C VAL A 256 5.99 8.26 5.29
N GLY A 257 5.76 7.46 6.29
CA GLY A 257 5.55 6.02 6.16
C GLY A 257 6.74 5.21 6.67
N PRO A 258 7.06 4.03 6.13
CA PRO A 258 6.35 3.32 5.05
C PRO A 258 4.91 2.96 5.39
N PHE A 259 4.09 2.69 4.38
CA PHE A 259 2.71 2.27 4.50
C PHE A 259 2.47 0.94 3.78
N GLY A 260 1.42 0.23 4.21
CA GLY A 260 1.00 -1.04 3.60
C GLY A 260 1.61 -2.25 4.29
N ALA A 261 0.73 -3.16 4.70
CA ALA A 261 1.09 -4.39 5.39
C ALA A 261 0.59 -5.66 4.66
N THR A 262 -0.17 -5.51 3.60
CA THR A 262 -0.85 -6.64 2.94
C THR A 262 -0.40 -6.91 1.52
N PHE A 263 -0.15 -5.88 0.72
CA PHE A 263 0.33 -6.02 -0.66
C PHE A 263 1.85 -6.26 -0.69
N LEU A 264 2.30 -7.37 -0.11
CA LEU A 264 3.71 -7.68 0.05
C LEU A 264 4.13 -8.85 -0.83
N MET A 265 5.37 -8.82 -1.32
CA MET A 265 5.94 -9.95 -2.04
C MET A 265 6.12 -11.14 -1.07
N PRO A 266 5.67 -12.37 -1.43
CA PRO A 266 6.01 -13.55 -0.65
C PRO A 266 7.52 -13.83 -0.74
N ASP A 267 8.15 -14.16 0.41
CA ASP A 267 9.55 -14.57 0.47
C ASP A 267 9.76 -16.04 0.04
N ASP A 268 8.68 -16.82 -0.10
CA ASP A 268 8.73 -18.16 -0.69
C ASP A 268 9.17 -18.07 -2.16
N THR A 269 10.38 -18.52 -2.43
CA THR A 269 10.97 -18.49 -3.78
C THR A 269 10.40 -19.56 -4.72
N ASP A 270 9.68 -20.54 -4.20
CA ASP A 270 9.01 -21.59 -5.00
C ASP A 270 7.59 -21.17 -5.42
N ALA A 271 7.08 -20.06 -4.86
CA ALA A 271 5.77 -19.51 -5.23
C ALA A 271 5.79 -18.84 -6.62
N ASP A 272 4.82 -19.20 -7.46
CA ASP A 272 4.54 -18.48 -8.69
C ASP A 272 3.81 -17.16 -8.38
N ILE A 273 4.19 -16.07 -9.03
CA ILE A 273 3.57 -14.75 -8.83
C ILE A 273 3.01 -14.24 -10.15
N VAL A 274 1.70 -14.12 -10.24
CA VAL A 274 1.00 -13.50 -11.37
C VAL A 274 0.80 -12.02 -11.05
N MET A 275 1.34 -11.15 -11.89
CA MET A 275 1.36 -9.70 -11.76
C MET A 275 0.59 -9.08 -12.92
N ILE A 276 -0.45 -8.32 -12.63
CA ILE A 276 -1.32 -7.69 -13.64
C ILE A 276 -1.33 -6.18 -13.41
N CYS A 277 -0.90 -5.38 -14.40
CA CYS A 277 -0.86 -3.94 -14.24
C CYS A 277 -1.08 -3.14 -15.51
N THR A 278 -1.32 -1.84 -15.30
CA THR A 278 -1.29 -0.80 -16.32
C THR A 278 -0.54 0.43 -15.81
N GLY A 279 0.19 1.09 -16.68
CA GLY A 279 0.84 2.36 -16.39
C GLY A 279 1.78 2.32 -15.18
N THR A 280 1.55 3.20 -14.20
CA THR A 280 2.35 3.30 -12.96
C THR A 280 2.10 2.17 -11.96
N GLY A 281 1.05 1.37 -12.13
CA GLY A 281 0.87 0.12 -11.38
C GLY A 281 1.99 -0.90 -11.59
N SER A 282 2.90 -0.64 -12.52
CA SER A 282 4.14 -1.41 -12.69
C SER A 282 5.17 -1.20 -11.58
N ALA A 283 5.02 -0.18 -10.73
CA ALA A 283 5.98 0.16 -9.67
C ALA A 283 6.28 -1.01 -8.72
N PRO A 284 5.29 -1.59 -8.01
CA PRO A 284 5.53 -2.71 -7.11
C PRO A 284 6.06 -3.94 -7.85
N PHE A 285 5.65 -4.17 -9.09
CA PHE A 285 6.10 -5.33 -9.87
C PHE A 285 7.53 -5.20 -10.38
N ARG A 286 8.00 -3.97 -10.59
CA ARG A 286 9.42 -3.73 -10.78
C ARG A 286 10.20 -4.08 -9.51
N ALA A 287 9.72 -3.66 -8.33
CA ALA A 287 10.34 -4.01 -7.07
C ALA A 287 10.42 -5.53 -6.88
N PHE A 288 9.33 -6.27 -7.11
CA PHE A 288 9.28 -7.74 -7.07
C PHE A 288 10.29 -8.37 -8.03
N THR A 289 10.36 -7.87 -9.26
CA THR A 289 11.27 -8.38 -10.29
C THR A 289 12.73 -8.16 -9.90
N GLU A 290 13.08 -6.97 -9.41
CA GLU A 290 14.44 -6.66 -8.97
C GLU A 290 14.83 -7.47 -7.74
N HIS A 291 13.94 -7.62 -6.76
CA HIS A 291 14.17 -8.47 -5.60
C HIS A 291 14.44 -9.92 -6.01
N ARG A 292 13.57 -10.51 -6.84
CA ARG A 292 13.74 -11.89 -7.33
C ARG A 292 15.05 -12.05 -8.12
N ARG A 293 15.34 -11.10 -9.02
CA ARG A 293 16.56 -11.12 -9.85
C ARG A 293 17.83 -11.07 -9.03
N ARG A 294 17.84 -10.31 -7.93
CA ARG A 294 19.03 -10.12 -7.07
C ARG A 294 19.17 -11.23 -6.04
N GLY A 295 18.08 -11.54 -5.33
CA GLY A 295 18.12 -12.46 -4.18
C GLY A 295 17.93 -13.93 -4.55
N ALA A 296 17.16 -14.25 -5.59
CA ALA A 296 16.83 -15.63 -5.95
C ALA A 296 16.71 -15.85 -7.47
N PRO A 297 17.80 -15.64 -8.25
CA PRO A 297 17.74 -15.75 -9.72
C PRO A 297 17.49 -17.17 -10.23
N HIS A 298 17.66 -18.18 -9.39
CA HIS A 298 17.45 -19.60 -9.71
C HIS A 298 16.23 -20.20 -8.98
N ALA A 299 15.34 -19.35 -8.48
CA ALA A 299 14.11 -19.76 -7.84
C ALA A 299 13.25 -20.64 -8.77
N LYS A 300 12.51 -21.61 -8.21
CA LYS A 300 11.63 -22.48 -8.99
C LYS A 300 10.34 -21.75 -9.37
N GLY A 301 9.82 -20.93 -8.46
CA GLY A 301 8.66 -20.08 -8.72
C GLY A 301 8.99 -18.97 -9.71
N ARG A 302 8.09 -18.69 -10.63
CA ARG A 302 8.27 -17.73 -11.72
C ARG A 302 7.41 -16.50 -11.54
N LEU A 303 7.87 -15.39 -12.07
CA LEU A 303 7.09 -14.16 -12.18
C LEU A 303 6.40 -14.12 -13.55
N HIS A 304 5.08 -13.93 -13.55
CA HIS A 304 4.24 -13.84 -14.74
C HIS A 304 3.63 -12.45 -14.84
N LEU A 305 4.12 -11.59 -15.73
CA LEU A 305 3.69 -10.20 -15.84
C LEU A 305 2.77 -10.00 -17.04
N PHE A 306 1.55 -9.51 -16.80
CA PHE A 306 0.63 -8.97 -17.77
C PHE A 306 0.61 -7.45 -17.64
N PHE A 307 1.22 -6.75 -18.59
CA PHE A 307 1.41 -5.30 -18.49
C PHE A 307 0.83 -4.58 -19.71
N GLY A 308 -0.19 -3.75 -19.46
CA GLY A 308 -0.89 -2.96 -20.45
C GLY A 308 -0.42 -1.52 -20.52
N ALA A 309 -0.23 -1.02 -21.77
CA ALA A 309 -0.01 0.37 -22.08
C ALA A 309 -0.78 0.76 -23.35
N ARG A 310 -0.80 2.06 -23.70
CA ARG A 310 -1.40 2.50 -24.96
C ARG A 310 -0.53 2.09 -26.15
N THR A 311 0.76 2.39 -26.07
CA THR A 311 1.78 2.09 -27.08
C THR A 311 3.08 1.63 -26.41
N PRO A 312 4.03 1.04 -27.13
CA PRO A 312 5.35 0.71 -26.57
C PRO A 312 6.10 1.93 -26.02
N GLN A 313 5.93 3.12 -26.63
CA GLN A 313 6.54 4.37 -26.21
C GLN A 313 6.03 4.83 -24.85
N GLU A 314 4.80 4.48 -24.51
CA GLU A 314 4.17 4.82 -23.23
C GLU A 314 4.36 3.78 -22.12
N LEU A 315 4.99 2.64 -22.42
CA LEU A 315 5.21 1.59 -21.44
C LEU A 315 6.43 1.92 -20.57
N PRO A 316 6.23 2.16 -19.25
CA PRO A 316 7.35 2.36 -18.34
C PRO A 316 8.30 1.15 -18.33
N TYR A 317 9.59 1.42 -18.23
CA TYR A 317 10.64 0.38 -18.16
C TYR A 317 10.73 -0.56 -19.37
N PHE A 318 10.20 -0.19 -20.54
CA PHE A 318 10.15 -1.07 -21.70
C PHE A 318 11.52 -1.71 -22.01
N GLY A 319 12.58 -0.89 -22.09
CA GLY A 319 13.94 -1.39 -22.38
C GLY A 319 14.50 -2.32 -21.29
N PRO A 320 14.47 -1.95 -19.99
CA PRO A 320 14.87 -2.82 -18.89
C PRO A 320 14.10 -4.14 -18.83
N LEU A 321 12.78 -4.13 -19.05
CA LEU A 321 11.95 -5.34 -19.05
C LEU A 321 12.42 -6.36 -20.10
N GLN A 322 12.82 -5.91 -21.29
CA GLN A 322 13.31 -6.79 -22.36
C GLN A 322 14.61 -7.53 -21.98
N LYS A 323 15.37 -7.02 -20.99
CA LYS A 323 16.64 -7.58 -20.55
C LYS A 323 16.49 -8.58 -19.40
N VAL A 324 15.32 -8.69 -18.77
CA VAL A 324 15.10 -9.66 -17.70
C VAL A 324 15.04 -11.07 -18.29
N PRO A 325 15.82 -12.04 -17.77
CA PRO A 325 15.80 -13.41 -18.25
C PRO A 325 14.40 -14.03 -18.16
N ARG A 326 13.98 -14.74 -19.20
CA ARG A 326 12.66 -15.42 -19.24
C ARG A 326 12.51 -16.51 -18.16
N THR A 327 13.61 -16.99 -17.63
CA THR A 327 13.62 -17.91 -16.47
C THR A 327 13.16 -17.26 -15.19
N ILE A 328 13.27 -15.94 -15.07
CA ILE A 328 12.83 -15.14 -13.92
C ILE A 328 11.45 -14.54 -14.20
N LEU A 329 11.28 -13.87 -15.36
CA LEU A 329 10.08 -13.11 -15.71
C LEU A 329 9.52 -13.52 -17.06
N GLU A 330 8.35 -14.12 -17.06
CA GLU A 330 7.54 -14.31 -18.26
C GLU A 330 6.61 -13.11 -18.45
N GLN A 331 6.90 -12.25 -19.44
CA GLN A 331 6.17 -11.02 -19.66
C GLN A 331 5.22 -11.11 -20.86
N LYS A 332 4.04 -10.56 -20.71
CA LYS A 332 3.01 -10.35 -21.73
C LYS A 332 2.70 -8.86 -21.81
N LEU A 333 3.38 -8.17 -22.73
CA LEU A 333 3.15 -6.75 -22.97
C LEU A 333 1.97 -6.57 -23.91
N VAL A 334 1.03 -5.69 -23.58
CA VAL A 334 -0.23 -5.49 -24.28
C VAL A 334 -0.39 -4.02 -24.63
N PHE A 335 -0.78 -3.74 -25.86
CA PHE A 335 -0.89 -2.38 -26.37
C PHE A 335 -2.26 -2.11 -26.97
N SER A 336 -2.97 -1.11 -26.41
CA SER A 336 -4.35 -0.80 -26.83
C SER A 336 -4.45 0.16 -28.03
N ARG A 337 -3.34 0.79 -28.45
CA ARG A 337 -3.33 1.77 -29.54
C ARG A 337 -2.18 1.55 -30.54
N LEU A 338 -2.05 0.33 -31.05
CA LEU A 338 -1.10 0.06 -32.13
C LEU A 338 -1.74 0.43 -33.48
N PRO A 339 -1.03 1.20 -34.34
CA PRO A 339 -1.52 1.51 -35.66
C PRO A 339 -1.84 0.24 -36.47
N GLY A 340 -3.02 0.20 -37.08
CA GLY A 340 -3.44 -0.92 -37.94
C GLY A 340 -3.76 -2.24 -37.22
N LYS A 341 -3.81 -2.24 -35.89
CA LYS A 341 -4.19 -3.42 -35.10
C LYS A 341 -5.47 -3.15 -34.29
N PRO A 342 -6.29 -4.18 -34.05
CA PRO A 342 -7.39 -4.10 -33.09
C PRO A 342 -6.88 -3.69 -31.71
N ARG A 343 -7.73 -3.02 -30.93
CA ARG A 343 -7.42 -2.73 -29.53
C ARG A 343 -7.32 -4.04 -28.75
N GLU A 344 -6.25 -4.18 -27.98
CA GLU A 344 -6.06 -5.30 -27.06
C GLU A 344 -5.81 -4.74 -25.66
N TYR A 345 -6.50 -5.29 -24.67
CA TYR A 345 -6.33 -4.96 -23.27
C TYR A 345 -5.74 -6.14 -22.49
N VAL A 346 -5.33 -5.90 -21.27
CA VAL A 346 -4.68 -6.92 -20.42
C VAL A 346 -5.58 -8.15 -20.24
N GLN A 347 -6.87 -7.95 -20.01
CA GLN A 347 -7.84 -9.04 -19.86
C GLN A 347 -8.00 -9.89 -21.13
N ASP A 348 -7.82 -9.32 -22.31
CA ASP A 348 -7.89 -10.08 -23.58
C ASP A 348 -6.67 -11.01 -23.70
N ARG A 349 -5.50 -10.53 -23.31
CA ARG A 349 -4.28 -11.34 -23.25
C ARG A 349 -4.35 -12.40 -22.16
N MET A 350 -5.03 -12.14 -21.04
CA MET A 350 -5.30 -13.15 -19.99
C MET A 350 -6.16 -14.29 -20.57
N ARG A 351 -7.24 -13.97 -21.30
CA ARG A 351 -8.08 -14.96 -21.98
C ARG A 351 -7.29 -15.76 -23.01
N ALA A 352 -6.45 -15.10 -23.79
CA ALA A 352 -5.56 -15.77 -24.76
C ALA A 352 -4.51 -16.69 -24.09
N ARG A 353 -4.38 -16.64 -22.78
CA ARG A 353 -3.49 -17.47 -21.94
C ARG A 353 -4.26 -18.25 -20.88
N ALA A 354 -5.53 -18.55 -21.16
CA ALA A 354 -6.43 -19.21 -20.22
C ALA A 354 -5.87 -20.53 -19.66
N ASP A 355 -5.24 -21.35 -20.50
CA ASP A 355 -4.65 -22.62 -20.07
C ASP A 355 -3.55 -22.41 -19.03
N THR A 356 -2.60 -21.52 -19.31
CA THR A 356 -1.48 -21.24 -18.40
C THR A 356 -1.98 -20.61 -17.10
N LEU A 357 -2.87 -19.60 -17.19
CA LEU A 357 -3.41 -18.94 -16.00
C LEU A 357 -4.29 -19.88 -15.17
N GLY A 358 -5.11 -20.69 -15.81
CA GLY A 358 -5.94 -21.67 -15.10
C GLY A 358 -5.11 -22.71 -14.37
N GLU A 359 -3.97 -23.17 -14.94
CA GLU A 359 -3.02 -24.04 -14.25
C GLU A 359 -2.38 -23.37 -13.04
N LEU A 360 -1.94 -22.11 -13.19
CA LEU A 360 -1.37 -21.35 -12.09
C LEU A 360 -2.37 -21.14 -10.97
N LEU A 361 -3.59 -20.71 -11.27
CA LEU A 361 -4.64 -20.48 -10.29
C LEU A 361 -5.06 -21.76 -9.52
N HIS A 362 -4.90 -22.92 -10.14
CA HIS A 362 -5.15 -24.20 -9.48
C HIS A 362 -4.07 -24.58 -8.46
N ARG A 363 -2.86 -23.99 -8.55
CA ARG A 363 -1.75 -24.28 -7.63
C ARG A 363 -1.90 -23.49 -6.33
N PRO A 364 -1.82 -24.12 -5.16
CA PRO A 364 -1.97 -23.43 -3.87
C PRO A 364 -0.83 -22.46 -3.55
N ALA A 365 0.33 -22.60 -4.19
CA ALA A 365 1.48 -21.70 -4.02
C ALA A 365 1.47 -20.49 -4.98
N THR A 366 0.43 -20.31 -5.81
CA THR A 366 0.34 -19.18 -6.71
C THR A 366 -0.27 -17.96 -6.03
N HIS A 367 0.41 -16.82 -6.14
CA HIS A 367 -0.07 -15.51 -5.71
C HIS A 367 -0.47 -14.66 -6.90
N LEU A 368 -1.55 -13.89 -6.76
CA LEU A 368 -2.08 -12.99 -7.78
C LEU A 368 -2.09 -11.55 -7.26
N PHE A 369 -1.43 -10.66 -7.99
CA PHE A 369 -1.36 -9.24 -7.67
C PHE A 369 -1.88 -8.41 -8.84
N VAL A 370 -2.77 -7.46 -8.55
CA VAL A 370 -3.33 -6.51 -9.52
C VAL A 370 -3.04 -5.09 -9.04
N CYS A 371 -2.40 -4.28 -9.89
CA CYS A 371 -2.11 -2.89 -9.55
C CYS A 371 -2.31 -1.98 -10.78
N GLY A 372 -3.02 -0.84 -10.60
CA GLY A 372 -3.20 0.12 -11.67
C GLY A 372 -4.46 0.97 -11.55
N LEU A 373 -4.96 1.46 -12.67
CA LEU A 373 -6.15 2.30 -12.69
C LEU A 373 -7.43 1.53 -12.33
N ARG A 374 -8.39 2.19 -11.67
CA ARG A 374 -9.69 1.61 -11.24
C ARG A 374 -10.44 0.81 -12.32
N GLY A 375 -10.34 1.21 -13.58
CA GLY A 375 -10.99 0.48 -14.69
C GLY A 375 -10.36 -0.89 -15.02
N LEU A 376 -9.18 -1.20 -14.50
CA LEU A 376 -8.49 -2.47 -14.73
C LEU A 376 -9.21 -3.64 -14.04
N GLU A 377 -9.68 -3.44 -12.82
CA GLU A 377 -10.20 -4.49 -11.94
C GLU A 377 -11.37 -5.26 -12.57
N ALA A 378 -12.40 -4.56 -13.05
CA ALA A 378 -13.58 -5.21 -13.62
C ALA A 378 -13.25 -6.12 -14.81
N GLY A 379 -12.34 -5.69 -15.69
CA GLY A 379 -11.89 -6.48 -16.84
C GLY A 379 -11.08 -7.72 -16.41
N VAL A 380 -10.23 -7.57 -15.39
CA VAL A 380 -9.44 -8.67 -14.83
C VAL A 380 -10.35 -9.69 -14.16
N GLU A 381 -11.28 -9.25 -13.31
CA GLU A 381 -12.27 -10.11 -12.64
C GLU A 381 -13.10 -10.92 -13.64
N SER A 382 -13.62 -10.27 -14.71
CA SER A 382 -14.34 -10.97 -15.78
C SER A 382 -13.49 -12.04 -16.45
N ALA A 383 -12.23 -11.73 -16.79
CA ALA A 383 -11.35 -12.70 -17.41
C ALA A 383 -11.01 -13.88 -16.48
N LEU A 384 -10.78 -13.61 -15.19
CA LEU A 384 -10.53 -14.66 -14.20
C LEU A 384 -11.73 -15.58 -14.02
N ALA A 385 -12.96 -15.03 -13.99
CA ALA A 385 -14.18 -15.82 -13.93
C ALA A 385 -14.34 -16.75 -15.15
N GLU A 386 -14.07 -16.27 -16.36
CA GLU A 386 -14.13 -17.08 -17.57
C GLU A 386 -13.05 -18.17 -17.60
N ILE A 387 -11.80 -17.83 -17.21
CA ILE A 387 -10.65 -18.74 -17.17
C ILE A 387 -10.87 -19.87 -16.16
N THR A 388 -11.38 -19.55 -14.98
CA THR A 388 -11.63 -20.53 -13.92
C THR A 388 -12.82 -21.41 -14.25
N ALA A 389 -13.92 -20.84 -14.79
CA ALA A 389 -15.10 -21.61 -15.23
C ALA A 389 -14.75 -22.65 -16.31
N ALA A 390 -13.88 -22.32 -17.25
CA ALA A 390 -13.39 -23.25 -18.29
C ALA A 390 -12.66 -24.48 -17.72
N ARG A 391 -12.26 -24.42 -16.43
CA ARG A 391 -11.60 -25.52 -15.69
C ARG A 391 -12.45 -26.10 -14.57
N GLY A 392 -13.75 -25.78 -14.54
CA GLY A 392 -14.67 -26.25 -13.52
C GLY A 392 -14.46 -25.65 -12.14
N MET A 393 -13.74 -24.52 -12.04
CA MET A 393 -13.55 -23.77 -10.79
C MET A 393 -14.52 -22.59 -10.74
N ASP A 394 -15.06 -22.31 -9.55
CA ASP A 394 -15.88 -21.14 -9.28
C ASP A 394 -14.99 -19.97 -8.83
N TRP A 395 -14.92 -18.90 -9.63
CA TRP A 395 -14.06 -17.74 -9.33
C TRP A 395 -14.44 -17.05 -8.02
N PRO A 396 -15.71 -16.72 -7.72
CA PRO A 396 -16.09 -16.16 -6.44
C PRO A 396 -15.59 -16.95 -5.25
N ALA A 397 -15.75 -18.26 -5.24
CA ALA A 397 -15.29 -19.14 -4.15
C ALA A 397 -13.75 -19.18 -4.09
N LEU A 398 -13.06 -19.31 -5.23
CA LEU A 398 -11.59 -19.31 -5.30
C LEU A 398 -11.01 -17.98 -4.83
N ARG A 399 -11.63 -16.87 -5.21
CA ARG A 399 -11.26 -15.51 -4.81
C ARG A 399 -11.25 -15.36 -3.29
N GLU A 400 -12.29 -15.80 -2.60
CA GLU A 400 -12.36 -15.74 -1.12
C GLU A 400 -11.29 -16.61 -0.47
N VAL A 401 -11.06 -17.82 -0.97
CA VAL A 401 -9.97 -18.69 -0.50
C VAL A 401 -8.60 -18.02 -0.70
N MET A 402 -8.34 -17.46 -1.89
CA MET A 402 -7.08 -16.81 -2.17
C MET A 402 -6.87 -15.56 -1.29
N ARG A 403 -7.92 -14.80 -0.99
CA ARG A 403 -7.86 -13.66 -0.06
C ARG A 403 -7.54 -14.11 1.36
N ALA A 404 -8.27 -15.09 1.87
CA ALA A 404 -8.07 -15.64 3.20
C ALA A 404 -6.66 -16.21 3.40
N ASP A 405 -6.09 -16.78 2.33
CA ASP A 405 -4.73 -17.32 2.33
C ASP A 405 -3.63 -16.27 2.09
N GLY A 406 -3.98 -15.00 1.86
CA GLY A 406 -3.02 -13.95 1.50
C GLY A 406 -2.38 -14.16 0.13
N ARG A 407 -3.14 -14.68 -0.83
CA ARG A 407 -2.67 -14.98 -2.20
C ARG A 407 -3.29 -14.09 -3.28
N LEU A 408 -4.28 -13.27 -2.93
CA LEU A 408 -4.90 -12.30 -3.84
C LEU A 408 -4.79 -10.89 -3.27
N HIS A 409 -4.18 -10.00 -4.06
CA HIS A 409 -3.94 -8.62 -3.70
C HIS A 409 -4.34 -7.70 -4.84
N ILE A 410 -5.21 -6.73 -4.57
CA ILE A 410 -5.70 -5.77 -5.57
C ILE A 410 -5.56 -4.37 -5.00
N GLU A 411 -4.76 -3.54 -5.68
CA GLU A 411 -4.61 -2.11 -5.39
C GLU A 411 -4.89 -1.32 -6.66
N THR A 412 -6.01 -0.58 -6.70
CA THR A 412 -6.38 0.27 -7.84
C THR A 412 -6.65 1.70 -7.38
N TYR A 413 -6.20 2.71 -8.15
CA TYR A 413 -6.23 4.14 -7.83
C TYR A 413 -6.79 5.00 -8.98
#